data_4dccf385e045bba380ec69ed35df423c
#
_entry.id   4dccf385e045bba380ec69ed35df423c
#
_cell.length_a   1.000
_cell.length_b   1.000
_cell.length_c   1.000
_cell.angle_alpha   90.00
_cell.angle_beta   90.00
_cell.angle_gamma   90.00
#
_symmetry.space_group_name_H-M   'P 1'
#
loop_
_entity.id
_entity.type
_entity.pdbx_description
1 polymer ?
#
loop_
_entity_poly.entity_id
_entity_poly.type
_entity_poly.pdbx_seq_one_letter_code
_entity_poly.pdbx_strand_id
1 'polypeptide(L)'
;MILLTGASGSIGRHLVRSLRDSDITAFVRNAKTGDELGCPYVVGDFDDPDSIAAAVKGADRVFLNAGGAQPVNGEQPMVRQQRSVIDAAVEAGVDHIVKVSVWHAREGGRLAEGAHGVIEEHLKASGIGWSLLQPSGFMQNFRTGAGVFVEDGNILGAYGDSRVSYVDCVDIAACAAALLTGEPRHGETFVLTGPQALTHAEIAARLSTVAGREIRYVDLPAQAFADRLASAGLPEAFAQDVAELFTEVAEGKLAATTTAVADLIGRPPRAFEEFLHDEAVPVRAAWAN
;
A
#
# COMPACT_ATOMS: atom_id res chain seq x y z
N MET A 1 1.15 8.86 -22.79
CA MET A 1 2.09 8.18 -21.87
C MET A 1 1.50 8.10 -20.46
N ILE A 2 1.74 7.01 -19.73
CA ILE A 2 1.35 6.85 -18.32
C ILE A 2 2.63 6.87 -17.47
N LEU A 3 2.74 7.81 -16.53
CA LEU A 3 3.85 7.85 -15.57
C LEU A 3 3.52 6.98 -14.37
N LEU A 4 4.43 6.06 -13.99
CA LEU A 4 4.27 5.16 -12.86
C LEU A 4 5.25 5.54 -11.75
N THR A 5 4.77 6.13 -10.65
CA THR A 5 5.56 6.30 -9.44
C THR A 5 5.48 5.06 -8.54
N GLY A 6 6.50 4.81 -7.71
CA GLY A 6 6.53 3.61 -6.87
C GLY A 6 6.57 2.29 -7.67
N ALA A 7 7.01 2.30 -8.92
CA ALA A 7 7.03 1.17 -9.84
C ALA A 7 7.81 -0.05 -9.34
N SER A 8 8.82 0.13 -8.49
CA SER A 8 9.63 -0.95 -7.91
C SER A 8 9.03 -1.62 -6.66
N GLY A 9 7.96 -1.05 -6.10
CA GLY A 9 7.26 -1.58 -4.93
C GLY A 9 6.38 -2.80 -5.23
N SER A 10 5.74 -3.34 -4.19
CA SER A 10 4.89 -4.54 -4.30
C SER A 10 3.73 -4.37 -5.29
N ILE A 11 3.05 -3.23 -5.28
CA ILE A 11 1.99 -2.92 -6.25
C ILE A 11 2.60 -2.58 -7.61
N GLY A 12 3.63 -1.72 -7.65
CA GLY A 12 4.20 -1.18 -8.88
C GLY A 12 4.76 -2.25 -9.81
N ARG A 13 5.46 -3.26 -9.30
CA ARG A 13 5.99 -4.37 -10.12
C ARG A 13 4.89 -5.18 -10.81
N HIS A 14 3.74 -5.36 -10.17
CA HIS A 14 2.57 -5.99 -10.79
C HIS A 14 1.92 -5.07 -11.82
N LEU A 15 1.85 -3.77 -11.52
CA LEU A 15 1.29 -2.77 -12.44
C LEU A 15 2.13 -2.66 -13.73
N VAL A 16 3.47 -2.60 -13.63
CA VAL A 16 4.35 -2.62 -14.82
C VAL A 16 4.08 -3.83 -15.70
N ARG A 17 3.92 -5.03 -15.10
CA ARG A 17 3.61 -6.25 -15.86
C ARG A 17 2.23 -6.19 -16.52
N SER A 18 1.23 -5.65 -15.82
CA SER A 18 -0.14 -5.51 -16.35
C SER A 18 -0.22 -4.50 -17.50
N LEU A 19 0.66 -3.50 -17.51
CA LEU A 19 0.69 -2.41 -18.51
C LEU A 19 1.81 -2.57 -19.55
N ARG A 20 2.41 -3.76 -19.69
CA ARG A 20 3.56 -4.00 -20.58
C ARG A 20 3.33 -3.62 -22.05
N ASP A 21 2.06 -3.67 -22.50
CA ASP A 21 1.64 -3.35 -23.88
C ASP A 21 1.13 -1.89 -24.00
N SER A 22 1.25 -1.10 -22.93
CA SER A 22 0.85 0.31 -22.88
C SER A 22 2.08 1.22 -22.94
N ASP A 23 1.88 2.47 -23.33
CA ASP A 23 2.93 3.50 -23.30
C ASP A 23 3.15 4.00 -21.86
N ILE A 24 4.05 3.34 -21.14
CA ILE A 24 4.38 3.60 -19.74
C ILE A 24 5.81 4.09 -19.57
N THR A 25 6.04 4.91 -18.54
CA THR A 25 7.38 5.30 -18.06
C THR A 25 7.42 5.19 -16.53
N ALA A 26 8.38 4.43 -16.00
CA ALA A 26 8.57 4.30 -14.56
C ALA A 26 9.43 5.43 -13.99
N PHE A 27 9.03 6.05 -12.90
CA PHE A 27 9.86 6.97 -12.11
C PHE A 27 10.63 6.18 -11.05
N VAL A 28 11.95 6.17 -11.14
CA VAL A 28 12.83 5.35 -10.29
C VAL A 28 13.99 6.16 -9.73
N ARG A 29 14.51 5.77 -8.55
CA ARG A 29 15.62 6.48 -7.89
C ARG A 29 17.00 6.23 -8.51
N ASN A 30 17.16 5.15 -9.27
CA ASN A 30 18.42 4.80 -9.93
C ASN A 30 18.21 3.91 -11.14
N ALA A 31 19.16 3.92 -12.06
CA ALA A 31 19.10 3.17 -13.31
C ALA A 31 19.03 1.65 -13.10
N LYS A 32 19.74 1.10 -12.10
CA LYS A 32 19.70 -0.34 -11.81
C LYS A 32 18.28 -0.82 -11.55
N THR A 33 17.52 -0.06 -10.73
CA THR A 33 16.11 -0.37 -10.44
C THR A 33 15.26 -0.27 -11.72
N GLY A 34 15.53 0.71 -12.59
CA GLY A 34 14.85 0.86 -13.86
C GLY A 34 15.09 -0.32 -14.79
N ASP A 35 16.35 -0.74 -14.94
CA ASP A 35 16.73 -1.89 -15.77
C ASP A 35 16.05 -3.20 -15.30
N GLU A 36 15.91 -3.38 -13.98
CA GLU A 36 15.23 -4.55 -13.39
C GLU A 36 13.72 -4.59 -13.68
N LEU A 37 13.09 -3.45 -13.97
CA LEU A 37 11.65 -3.37 -14.28
C LEU A 37 11.33 -3.81 -15.71
N GLY A 38 12.29 -3.67 -16.63
CA GLY A 38 12.12 -4.07 -18.03
C GLY A 38 11.12 -3.21 -18.82
N CYS A 39 10.93 -1.95 -18.42
CA CYS A 39 10.11 -0.96 -19.11
C CYS A 39 10.87 0.37 -19.23
N PRO A 40 10.43 1.32 -20.08
CA PRO A 40 10.97 2.67 -20.09
C PRO A 40 10.95 3.31 -18.71
N TYR A 41 12.01 4.03 -18.37
CA TYR A 41 12.09 4.70 -17.07
C TYR A 41 12.80 6.06 -17.14
N VAL A 42 12.56 6.88 -16.15
CA VAL A 42 13.26 8.12 -15.85
C VAL A 42 13.83 8.04 -14.43
N VAL A 43 15.08 8.45 -14.28
CA VAL A 43 15.72 8.53 -12.96
C VAL A 43 15.45 9.89 -12.33
N GLY A 44 14.97 9.89 -11.08
CA GLY A 44 14.73 11.10 -10.30
C GLY A 44 14.47 10.80 -8.83
N ASP A 45 14.28 11.83 -8.06
CA ASP A 45 14.01 11.74 -6.62
C ASP A 45 12.73 12.52 -6.28
N PHE A 46 11.91 11.99 -5.38
CA PHE A 46 10.72 12.70 -4.88
C PHE A 46 11.06 13.96 -4.06
N ASP A 47 12.29 14.08 -3.63
CA ASP A 47 12.79 15.26 -2.92
C ASP A 47 13.44 16.30 -3.85
N ASP A 48 13.48 16.02 -5.16
CA ASP A 48 13.94 16.90 -6.23
C ASP A 48 12.77 17.31 -7.15
N PRO A 49 12.17 18.51 -6.97
CA PRO A 49 11.06 18.99 -7.76
C PRO A 49 11.36 19.09 -9.27
N ASP A 50 12.59 19.39 -9.66
CA ASP A 50 12.97 19.51 -11.07
C ASP A 50 12.93 18.12 -11.75
N SER A 51 13.35 17.07 -11.05
CA SER A 51 13.27 15.70 -11.54
C SER A 51 11.81 15.21 -11.66
N ILE A 52 10.95 15.64 -10.74
CA ILE A 52 9.51 15.34 -10.81
C ILE A 52 8.89 16.05 -12.02
N ALA A 53 9.14 17.35 -12.19
CA ALA A 53 8.62 18.12 -13.32
C ALA A 53 9.09 17.56 -14.68
N ALA A 54 10.35 17.11 -14.76
CA ALA A 54 10.86 16.43 -15.95
C ALA A 54 10.14 15.09 -16.22
N ALA A 55 9.83 14.33 -15.16
CA ALA A 55 9.19 13.02 -15.27
C ALA A 55 7.73 13.10 -15.71
N VAL A 56 6.96 14.08 -15.22
CA VAL A 56 5.53 14.23 -15.56
C VAL A 56 5.31 14.84 -16.95
N LYS A 57 6.34 15.41 -17.56
CA LYS A 57 6.25 16.07 -18.86
C LYS A 57 5.80 15.10 -19.97
N GLY A 58 4.66 15.40 -20.59
CA GLY A 58 4.06 14.57 -21.63
C GLY A 58 3.31 13.35 -21.12
N ALA A 59 3.07 13.26 -19.82
CA ALA A 59 2.18 12.25 -19.27
C ALA A 59 0.71 12.71 -19.43
N ASP A 60 -0.14 11.80 -19.87
CA ASP A 60 -1.60 11.98 -19.88
C ASP A 60 -2.19 11.53 -18.54
N ARG A 61 -1.62 10.49 -17.95
CA ARG A 61 -2.07 9.89 -16.68
C ARG A 61 -0.90 9.58 -15.77
N VAL A 62 -1.14 9.64 -14.46
CA VAL A 62 -0.14 9.34 -13.43
C VAL A 62 -0.69 8.29 -12.47
N PHE A 63 0.08 7.23 -12.25
CA PHE A 63 -0.10 6.36 -11.09
C PHE A 63 0.71 6.92 -9.93
N LEU A 64 0.02 7.38 -8.88
CA LEU A 64 0.64 7.99 -7.71
C LEU A 64 0.70 7.01 -6.54
N ASN A 65 1.88 6.47 -6.31
CA ASN A 65 2.21 5.63 -5.16
C ASN A 65 3.67 5.88 -4.76
N ALA A 66 3.91 6.32 -3.55
CA ALA A 66 5.25 6.63 -3.07
C ALA A 66 5.35 6.52 -1.55
N GLY A 67 6.53 6.11 -1.10
CA GLY A 67 6.95 6.17 0.29
C GLY A 67 6.17 5.27 1.24
N GLY A 68 6.67 5.22 2.47
CA GLY A 68 5.99 4.67 3.64
C GLY A 68 5.52 5.78 4.57
N ALA A 69 4.58 5.49 5.44
CA ALA A 69 4.04 6.45 6.41
C ALA A 69 4.92 6.58 7.67
N GLN A 70 6.17 6.17 7.61
CA GLN A 70 7.07 6.28 8.76
C GLN A 70 7.53 7.73 8.92
N PRO A 71 7.29 8.36 10.07
CA PRO A 71 7.74 9.71 10.33
C PRO A 71 9.28 9.80 10.37
N VAL A 72 9.81 10.89 9.84
CA VAL A 72 11.22 11.28 9.96
C VAL A 72 11.24 12.64 10.64
N ASN A 73 11.86 12.73 11.84
CA ASN A 73 11.88 13.96 12.64
C ASN A 73 10.47 14.57 12.91
N GLY A 74 9.46 13.73 13.09
CA GLY A 74 8.08 14.15 13.37
C GLY A 74 7.26 14.53 12.11
N GLU A 75 7.85 14.53 10.93
CA GLU A 75 7.17 14.78 9.67
C GLU A 75 7.04 13.47 8.87
N GLN A 76 6.01 13.39 8.02
CA GLN A 76 5.85 12.29 7.08
C GLN A 76 6.29 12.74 5.67
N PRO A 77 7.50 12.36 5.22
CA PRO A 77 8.04 12.81 3.93
C PRO A 77 7.11 12.54 2.74
N MET A 78 6.34 11.44 2.80
CA MET A 78 5.40 11.08 1.75
C MET A 78 4.35 12.16 1.47
N VAL A 79 3.97 12.97 2.47
CA VAL A 79 2.99 14.05 2.27
C VAL A 79 3.55 15.09 1.31
N ARG A 80 4.74 15.62 1.59
CA ARG A 80 5.43 16.59 0.73
C ARG A 80 5.72 15.98 -0.64
N GLN A 81 6.26 14.78 -0.68
CA GLN A 81 6.65 14.08 -1.92
C GLN A 81 5.45 13.87 -2.86
N GLN A 82 4.32 13.36 -2.35
CA GLN A 82 3.16 13.14 -3.20
C GLN A 82 2.46 14.44 -3.61
N ARG A 83 2.43 15.46 -2.75
CA ARG A 83 1.93 16.78 -3.13
C ARG A 83 2.76 17.40 -4.25
N SER A 84 4.09 17.32 -4.19
CA SER A 84 4.96 17.79 -5.27
C SER A 84 4.67 17.11 -6.62
N VAL A 85 4.35 15.80 -6.62
CA VAL A 85 3.94 15.11 -7.85
C VAL A 85 2.58 15.61 -8.36
N ILE A 86 1.61 15.85 -7.45
CA ILE A 86 0.29 16.36 -7.83
C ILE A 86 0.44 17.77 -8.45
N ASP A 87 1.19 18.66 -7.80
CA ASP A 87 1.39 20.03 -8.27
C ASP A 87 2.09 20.04 -9.64
N ALA A 88 3.13 19.25 -9.82
CA ALA A 88 3.82 19.13 -11.12
C ALA A 88 2.91 18.53 -12.21
N ALA A 89 2.04 17.57 -11.84
CA ALA A 89 1.08 16.99 -12.79
C ALA A 89 0.03 18.03 -13.24
N VAL A 90 -0.45 18.88 -12.33
CA VAL A 90 -1.34 20.00 -12.67
C VAL A 90 -0.65 20.98 -13.62
N GLU A 91 0.58 21.39 -13.31
CA GLU A 91 1.35 22.31 -14.16
C GLU A 91 1.65 21.75 -15.53
N ALA A 92 1.87 20.43 -15.64
CA ALA A 92 2.12 19.73 -16.90
C ALA A 92 0.85 19.45 -17.72
N GLY A 93 -0.35 19.69 -17.16
CA GLY A 93 -1.62 19.44 -17.82
C GLY A 93 -1.99 17.96 -17.91
N VAL A 94 -1.59 17.15 -16.91
CA VAL A 94 -2.00 15.76 -16.80
C VAL A 94 -3.51 15.65 -16.62
N ASP A 95 -4.17 14.75 -17.33
CA ASP A 95 -5.63 14.61 -17.28
C ASP A 95 -6.13 13.90 -16.03
N HIS A 96 -5.40 12.89 -15.55
CA HIS A 96 -5.90 12.01 -14.50
C HIS A 96 -4.81 11.40 -13.61
N ILE A 97 -5.04 11.40 -12.30
CA ILE A 97 -4.20 10.72 -11.31
C ILE A 97 -4.95 9.54 -10.68
N VAL A 98 -4.40 8.34 -10.78
CA VAL A 98 -4.83 7.17 -9.99
C VAL A 98 -3.91 7.04 -8.78
N LYS A 99 -4.45 7.32 -7.59
CA LYS A 99 -3.66 7.34 -6.34
C LYS A 99 -3.95 6.12 -5.48
N VAL A 100 -2.89 5.44 -5.03
CA VAL A 100 -3.00 4.47 -3.93
C VAL A 100 -2.99 5.23 -2.61
N SER A 101 -4.04 5.05 -1.83
CA SER A 101 -4.25 5.59 -0.50
C SER A 101 -4.35 4.46 0.54
N VAL A 102 -5.09 4.66 1.61
CA VAL A 102 -5.47 3.64 2.59
C VAL A 102 -6.94 3.79 2.96
N TRP A 103 -7.61 2.70 3.31
CA TRP A 103 -8.97 2.77 3.82
C TRP A 103 -9.00 3.62 5.11
N HIS A 104 -10.05 4.41 5.26
CA HIS A 104 -10.22 5.39 6.35
C HIS A 104 -9.22 6.57 6.36
N ALA A 105 -8.56 6.85 5.24
CA ALA A 105 -7.74 8.05 5.10
C ALA A 105 -8.58 9.31 5.47
N ARG A 106 -8.04 10.13 6.39
CA ARG A 106 -8.68 11.38 6.84
C ARG A 106 -7.65 12.32 7.43
N GLU A 107 -7.87 13.62 7.29
CA GLU A 107 -7.06 14.61 8.02
C GLU A 107 -7.18 14.38 9.54
N GLY A 108 -6.08 14.56 10.25
CA GLY A 108 -6.00 14.28 11.68
C GLY A 108 -6.03 12.80 12.06
N GLY A 109 -6.06 11.89 11.07
CA GLY A 109 -5.88 10.47 11.29
C GLY A 109 -4.46 10.12 11.74
N ARG A 110 -4.28 8.90 12.26
CA ARG A 110 -2.96 8.43 12.72
C ARG A 110 -2.14 7.89 11.56
N LEU A 111 -0.83 8.03 11.64
CA LEU A 111 0.13 7.42 10.73
C LEU A 111 -0.28 7.55 9.24
N ALA A 112 -0.44 6.43 8.55
CA ALA A 112 -0.81 6.39 7.14
C ALA A 112 -2.18 7.04 6.87
N GLU A 113 -3.17 6.88 7.75
CA GLU A 113 -4.50 7.45 7.55
C GLU A 113 -4.45 8.98 7.50
N GLY A 114 -3.68 9.61 8.42
CA GLY A 114 -3.51 11.05 8.46
C GLY A 114 -2.73 11.58 7.25
N ALA A 115 -1.59 10.93 6.94
CA ALA A 115 -0.78 11.32 5.79
C ALA A 115 -1.54 11.23 4.48
N HIS A 116 -2.21 10.10 4.24
CA HIS A 116 -3.02 9.92 3.04
C HIS A 116 -4.22 10.86 3.02
N GLY A 117 -4.87 11.15 4.15
CA GLY A 117 -5.94 12.12 4.25
C GLY A 117 -5.53 13.50 3.75
N VAL A 118 -4.40 14.03 4.22
CA VAL A 118 -3.85 15.31 3.77
C VAL A 118 -3.54 15.31 2.27
N ILE A 119 -3.02 14.19 1.73
CA ILE A 119 -2.70 14.08 0.30
C ILE A 119 -3.98 13.98 -0.53
N GLU A 120 -5.00 13.23 -0.08
CA GLU A 120 -6.28 13.13 -0.77
C GLU A 120 -6.97 14.49 -0.89
N GLU A 121 -7.03 15.26 0.19
CA GLU A 121 -7.64 16.61 0.17
C GLU A 121 -6.87 17.54 -0.78
N HIS A 122 -5.53 17.49 -0.81
CA HIS A 122 -4.74 18.26 -1.76
C HIS A 122 -5.05 17.86 -3.22
N LEU A 123 -5.13 16.55 -3.50
CA LEU A 123 -5.47 16.05 -4.83
C LEU A 123 -6.89 16.47 -5.25
N LYS A 124 -7.88 16.34 -4.37
CA LYS A 124 -9.27 16.74 -4.62
C LYS A 124 -9.39 18.24 -4.91
N ALA A 125 -8.61 19.07 -4.21
CA ALA A 125 -8.59 20.53 -4.37
C ALA A 125 -7.80 21.00 -5.60
N SER A 126 -6.97 20.16 -6.21
CA SER A 126 -6.06 20.54 -7.30
C SER A 126 -6.75 20.84 -8.64
N GLY A 127 -7.99 20.39 -8.83
CA GLY A 127 -8.73 20.52 -10.08
C GLY A 127 -8.40 19.48 -11.15
N ILE A 128 -7.37 18.64 -10.95
CA ILE A 128 -7.05 17.52 -11.84
C ILE A 128 -8.06 16.38 -11.67
N GLY A 129 -8.30 15.59 -12.71
CA GLY A 129 -9.09 14.35 -12.58
C GLY A 129 -8.40 13.33 -11.69
N TRP A 130 -9.16 12.61 -10.83
CA TRP A 130 -8.57 11.66 -9.91
C TRP A 130 -9.46 10.44 -9.64
N SER A 131 -8.81 9.32 -9.33
CA SER A 131 -9.43 8.14 -8.71
C SER A 131 -8.57 7.70 -7.52
N LEU A 132 -9.22 7.36 -6.41
CA LEU A 132 -8.56 6.88 -5.20
C LEU A 132 -8.77 5.38 -5.03
N LEU A 133 -7.68 4.65 -4.83
CA LEU A 133 -7.67 3.27 -4.40
C LEU A 133 -7.35 3.25 -2.90
N GLN A 134 -8.31 2.84 -2.08
CA GLN A 134 -8.18 2.76 -0.62
C GLN A 134 -8.15 1.28 -0.18
N PRO A 135 -7.01 0.59 -0.27
CA PRO A 135 -6.88 -0.78 0.21
C PRO A 135 -7.00 -0.85 1.73
N SER A 136 -7.52 -1.97 2.23
CA SER A 136 -7.60 -2.30 3.66
C SER A 136 -6.21 -2.57 4.24
N GLY A 137 -5.69 -3.77 4.07
CA GLY A 137 -4.34 -4.18 4.44
C GLY A 137 -3.77 -5.05 3.34
N PHE A 138 -2.44 -5.13 3.21
CA PHE A 138 -1.81 -5.89 2.13
C PHE A 138 -1.48 -7.32 2.58
N MET A 139 -1.87 -8.31 1.78
CA MET A 139 -1.43 -9.70 1.99
C MET A 139 0.10 -9.81 1.96
N GLN A 140 0.78 -8.95 1.18
CA GLN A 140 2.24 -8.90 1.08
C GLN A 140 2.96 -8.56 2.38
N ASN A 141 2.26 -8.00 3.37
CA ASN A 141 2.82 -7.79 4.71
C ASN A 141 3.26 -9.12 5.34
N PHE A 142 2.62 -10.22 4.99
CA PHE A 142 2.94 -11.57 5.48
C PHE A 142 3.97 -12.32 4.62
N ARG A 143 4.37 -11.77 3.47
CA ARG A 143 5.32 -12.40 2.55
C ARG A 143 6.69 -12.63 3.18
N THR A 144 7.19 -11.62 3.89
CA THR A 144 8.51 -11.63 4.54
C THR A 144 8.46 -11.35 6.04
N GLY A 145 7.26 -11.14 6.59
CA GLY A 145 7.10 -10.65 7.97
C GLY A 145 7.46 -9.18 8.18
N ALA A 146 8.07 -8.52 7.19
CA ALA A 146 8.52 -7.12 7.34
C ALA A 146 7.38 -6.08 7.44
N GLY A 147 6.16 -6.46 7.05
CA GLY A 147 4.97 -5.60 7.13
C GLY A 147 4.11 -5.86 8.37
N VAL A 148 4.55 -6.75 9.25
CA VAL A 148 3.92 -7.08 10.54
C VAL A 148 4.98 -7.10 11.64
N PHE A 149 4.54 -6.99 12.89
CA PHE A 149 5.47 -7.14 14.00
C PHE A 149 5.65 -8.62 14.29
N VAL A 150 6.90 -9.08 14.33
CA VAL A 150 7.29 -10.48 14.53
C VAL A 150 8.22 -10.58 15.71
N GLU A 151 7.94 -11.50 16.62
CA GLU A 151 8.80 -11.83 17.75
C GLU A 151 8.87 -13.34 17.90
N ASP A 152 10.08 -13.88 18.06
CA ASP A 152 10.34 -15.33 18.16
C ASP A 152 9.63 -16.13 17.05
N GLY A 153 9.57 -15.56 15.85
CA GLY A 153 8.91 -16.15 14.69
C GLY A 153 7.37 -16.19 14.77
N ASN A 154 6.74 -15.48 15.71
CA ASN A 154 5.29 -15.36 15.85
C ASN A 154 4.82 -13.95 15.48
N ILE A 155 3.55 -13.82 15.05
CA ILE A 155 2.94 -12.52 14.80
C ILE A 155 2.58 -11.89 16.15
N LEU A 156 3.02 -10.63 16.35
CA LEU A 156 2.72 -9.85 17.54
C LEU A 156 1.75 -8.72 17.19
N GLY A 157 0.76 -8.46 18.03
CA GLY A 157 -0.19 -7.37 17.79
C GLY A 157 -1.12 -7.11 18.97
N ALA A 158 -2.06 -6.21 18.75
CA ALA A 158 -3.11 -5.81 19.69
C ALA A 158 -4.48 -5.75 18.97
N TYR A 159 -4.76 -6.75 18.13
CA TYR A 159 -5.97 -6.81 17.30
C TYR A 159 -7.09 -7.64 17.96
N GLY A 160 -6.82 -8.36 19.06
CA GLY A 160 -7.75 -9.32 19.60
C GLY A 160 -8.18 -10.36 18.56
N ASP A 161 -9.48 -10.67 18.55
CA ASP A 161 -10.12 -11.54 17.57
C ASP A 161 -10.70 -10.77 16.37
N SER A 162 -10.33 -9.50 16.20
CA SER A 162 -10.85 -8.71 15.10
C SER A 162 -10.36 -9.22 13.76
N ARG A 163 -11.21 -9.02 12.74
CA ARG A 163 -10.97 -9.48 11.37
C ARG A 163 -10.50 -8.34 10.49
N VAL A 164 -9.61 -8.64 9.58
CA VAL A 164 -9.13 -7.69 8.55
C VAL A 164 -9.30 -8.34 7.18
N SER A 165 -9.88 -7.57 6.25
CA SER A 165 -10.13 -8.01 4.87
C SER A 165 -8.92 -7.71 3.96
N TYR A 166 -7.76 -8.33 4.25
CA TYR A 166 -6.53 -8.13 3.49
C TYR A 166 -6.71 -8.33 1.99
N VAL A 167 -6.13 -7.44 1.18
CA VAL A 167 -6.17 -7.47 -0.29
C VAL A 167 -4.78 -7.78 -0.87
N ASP A 168 -4.75 -8.54 -1.97
CA ASP A 168 -3.51 -8.83 -2.69
C ASP A 168 -3.05 -7.60 -3.52
N CYS A 169 -1.76 -7.27 -3.49
CA CYS A 169 -1.17 -6.22 -4.32
C CYS A 169 -1.35 -6.49 -5.84
N VAL A 170 -1.53 -7.74 -6.25
CA VAL A 170 -1.90 -8.12 -7.62
C VAL A 170 -3.25 -7.51 -8.00
N ASP A 171 -4.24 -7.57 -7.11
CA ASP A 171 -5.58 -7.01 -7.35
C ASP A 171 -5.55 -5.48 -7.34
N ILE A 172 -4.80 -4.87 -6.42
CA ILE A 172 -4.63 -3.42 -6.39
C ILE A 172 -4.00 -2.93 -7.71
N ALA A 173 -2.98 -3.63 -8.20
CA ALA A 173 -2.33 -3.31 -9.46
C ALA A 173 -3.27 -3.49 -10.67
N ALA A 174 -4.10 -4.54 -10.67
CA ALA A 174 -5.08 -4.77 -11.72
C ALA A 174 -6.16 -3.67 -11.73
N CYS A 175 -6.66 -3.26 -10.56
CA CYS A 175 -7.59 -2.13 -10.43
C CYS A 175 -6.95 -0.81 -10.92
N ALA A 176 -5.69 -0.55 -10.55
CA ALA A 176 -4.96 0.60 -11.03
C ALA A 176 -4.79 0.57 -12.56
N ALA A 177 -4.45 -0.58 -13.14
CA ALA A 177 -4.32 -0.74 -14.58
C ALA A 177 -5.65 -0.46 -15.31
N ALA A 178 -6.77 -0.99 -14.79
CA ALA A 178 -8.09 -0.74 -15.36
C ALA A 178 -8.46 0.76 -15.37
N LEU A 179 -8.16 1.48 -14.28
CA LEU A 179 -8.40 2.93 -14.18
C LEU A 179 -7.45 3.76 -15.05
N LEU A 180 -6.21 3.29 -15.25
CA LEU A 180 -5.20 3.97 -16.05
C LEU A 180 -5.39 3.77 -17.56
N THR A 181 -6.06 2.71 -18.00
CA THR A 181 -6.23 2.39 -19.42
C THR A 181 -7.68 2.50 -19.91
N GLY A 182 -8.64 2.42 -19.00
CA GLY A 182 -10.06 2.53 -19.27
C GLY A 182 -10.58 3.97 -19.34
N GLU A 183 -11.91 4.09 -19.36
CA GLU A 183 -12.57 5.39 -19.21
C GLU A 183 -12.27 6.00 -17.85
N PRO A 184 -11.94 7.29 -17.78
CA PRO A 184 -11.61 7.95 -16.53
C PRO A 184 -12.77 7.92 -15.53
N ARG A 185 -12.51 7.49 -14.31
CA ARG A 185 -13.45 7.45 -13.19
C ARG A 185 -13.19 8.64 -12.24
N HIS A 186 -13.43 9.85 -12.77
CA HIS A 186 -13.14 11.10 -12.06
C HIS A 186 -13.96 11.25 -10.78
N GLY A 187 -13.28 11.59 -9.69
CA GLY A 187 -13.91 11.87 -8.40
C GLY A 187 -14.37 10.62 -7.64
N GLU A 188 -13.94 9.42 -8.06
CA GLU A 188 -14.37 8.18 -7.44
C GLU A 188 -13.32 7.59 -6.49
N THR A 189 -13.82 7.04 -5.38
CA THR A 189 -13.02 6.34 -4.37
C THR A 189 -13.43 4.88 -4.30
N PHE A 190 -12.47 3.98 -4.38
CA PHE A 190 -12.66 2.53 -4.36
C PHE A 190 -12.00 1.93 -3.14
N VAL A 191 -12.78 1.44 -2.19
CA VAL A 191 -12.27 0.67 -1.05
C VAL A 191 -11.99 -0.75 -1.53
N LEU A 192 -10.70 -1.14 -1.55
CA LEU A 192 -10.26 -2.44 -2.03
C LEU A 192 -10.02 -3.41 -0.88
N THR A 193 -10.71 -4.53 -0.91
CA THR A 193 -10.60 -5.60 0.08
C THR A 193 -10.39 -6.95 -0.60
N GLY A 194 -9.84 -7.90 0.15
CA GLY A 194 -9.92 -9.31 -0.23
C GLY A 194 -11.34 -9.86 -0.11
N PRO A 195 -11.56 -11.11 -0.53
CA PRO A 195 -12.89 -11.73 -0.56
C PRO A 195 -13.39 -12.12 0.84
N GLN A 196 -12.51 -12.15 1.83
CA GLN A 196 -12.82 -12.58 3.20
C GLN A 196 -12.03 -11.78 4.23
N ALA A 197 -12.63 -11.57 5.38
CA ALA A 197 -11.95 -10.99 6.54
C ALA A 197 -11.44 -12.11 7.45
N LEU A 198 -10.16 -12.06 7.82
CA LEU A 198 -9.45 -13.06 8.63
C LEU A 198 -8.98 -12.48 9.95
N THR A 199 -9.02 -13.27 11.02
CA THR A 199 -8.30 -12.95 12.26
C THR A 199 -6.80 -13.21 12.09
N HIS A 200 -5.97 -12.57 12.89
CA HIS A 200 -4.53 -12.83 12.87
C HIS A 200 -4.17 -14.25 13.32
N ALA A 201 -4.99 -14.87 14.18
CA ALA A 201 -4.88 -16.30 14.53
C ALA A 201 -5.14 -17.22 13.32
N GLU A 202 -6.18 -16.93 12.51
CA GLU A 202 -6.46 -17.67 11.27
C GLU A 202 -5.33 -17.48 10.25
N ILE A 203 -4.75 -16.29 10.15
CA ILE A 203 -3.60 -16.01 9.28
C ILE A 203 -2.36 -16.80 9.76
N ALA A 204 -2.06 -16.77 11.05
CA ALA A 204 -0.95 -17.51 11.64
C ALA A 204 -1.06 -19.01 11.38
N ALA A 205 -2.25 -19.58 11.50
CA ALA A 205 -2.50 -20.98 11.18
C ALA A 205 -2.23 -21.33 9.71
N ARG A 206 -2.61 -20.44 8.77
CA ARG A 206 -2.34 -20.63 7.34
C ARG A 206 -0.84 -20.50 7.03
N LEU A 207 -0.17 -19.51 7.62
CA LEU A 207 1.29 -19.36 7.51
C LEU A 207 2.02 -20.59 8.07
N SER A 208 1.57 -21.16 9.18
CA SER A 208 2.13 -22.37 9.78
C SER A 208 2.16 -23.54 8.78
N THR A 209 1.09 -23.69 8.01
CA THR A 209 1.00 -24.75 6.98
C THR A 209 2.05 -24.58 5.89
N VAL A 210 2.30 -23.33 5.45
CA VAL A 210 3.30 -23.05 4.40
C VAL A 210 4.71 -23.11 4.94
N ALA A 211 4.95 -22.59 6.15
CA ALA A 211 6.25 -22.58 6.80
C ALA A 211 6.72 -23.97 7.26
N GLY A 212 5.78 -24.90 7.51
CA GLY A 212 6.08 -26.23 8.04
C GLY A 212 6.43 -26.24 9.52
N ARG A 213 6.07 -25.18 10.26
CA ARG A 213 6.20 -25.06 11.72
C ARG A 213 5.02 -24.29 12.30
N GLU A 214 4.83 -24.40 13.61
CA GLU A 214 3.82 -23.60 14.30
C GLU A 214 4.22 -22.11 14.33
N ILE A 215 3.31 -21.26 13.84
CA ILE A 215 3.32 -19.80 13.96
C ILE A 215 2.06 -19.43 14.72
N ARG A 216 2.18 -18.61 15.73
CA ARG A 216 1.08 -18.14 16.57
C ARG A 216 0.85 -16.65 16.37
N TYR A 217 -0.36 -16.22 16.63
CA TYR A 217 -0.65 -14.83 16.91
C TYR A 217 -0.57 -14.61 18.43
N VAL A 218 0.26 -13.68 18.84
CA VAL A 218 0.42 -13.26 20.23
C VAL A 218 -0.27 -11.91 20.39
N ASP A 219 -1.45 -11.94 20.99
CA ASP A 219 -2.22 -10.74 21.29
C ASP A 219 -1.76 -10.11 22.59
N LEU A 220 -1.54 -8.81 22.58
CA LEU A 220 -1.14 -8.04 23.75
C LEU A 220 -2.15 -6.92 24.03
N PRO A 221 -2.34 -6.52 25.30
CA PRO A 221 -2.96 -5.25 25.58
C PRO A 221 -2.22 -4.10 24.91
N ALA A 222 -2.94 -3.09 24.40
CA ALA A 222 -2.36 -2.01 23.59
C ALA A 222 -1.13 -1.36 24.21
N GLN A 223 -1.15 -1.06 25.53
CA GLN A 223 0.00 -0.48 26.22
C GLN A 223 1.20 -1.43 26.25
N ALA A 224 0.98 -2.71 26.54
CA ALA A 224 2.06 -3.70 26.54
C ALA A 224 2.67 -3.88 25.14
N PHE A 225 1.84 -3.77 24.11
CA PHE A 225 2.30 -3.78 22.71
C PHE A 225 3.16 -2.55 22.40
N ALA A 226 2.71 -1.33 22.78
CA ALA A 226 3.49 -0.11 22.61
C ALA A 226 4.84 -0.18 23.33
N ASP A 227 4.86 -0.65 24.59
CA ASP A 227 6.09 -0.81 25.39
C ASP A 227 7.06 -1.80 24.71
N ARG A 228 6.53 -2.86 24.09
CA ARG A 228 7.33 -3.85 23.37
C ARG A 228 7.97 -3.25 22.12
N LEU A 229 7.22 -2.46 21.34
CA LEU A 229 7.72 -1.76 20.17
C LEU A 229 8.80 -0.74 20.52
N ALA A 230 8.61 0.03 21.59
CA ALA A 230 9.59 0.99 22.10
C ALA A 230 10.87 0.27 22.56
N SER A 231 10.75 -0.86 23.25
CA SER A 231 11.88 -1.69 23.68
C SER A 231 12.64 -2.31 22.50
N ALA A 232 11.98 -2.51 21.37
CA ALA A 232 12.60 -2.95 20.11
C ALA A 232 13.27 -1.81 19.33
N GLY A 233 13.28 -0.58 19.87
CA GLY A 233 13.99 0.58 19.31
C GLY A 233 13.14 1.51 18.47
N LEU A 234 11.83 1.34 18.42
CA LEU A 234 10.93 2.29 17.76
C LEU A 234 10.74 3.55 18.63
N PRO A 235 10.61 4.75 18.05
CA PRO A 235 10.28 5.96 18.80
C PRO A 235 9.00 5.75 19.61
N GLU A 236 8.99 6.18 20.87
CA GLU A 236 7.88 5.96 21.81
C GLU A 236 6.55 6.49 21.27
N ALA A 237 6.53 7.71 20.74
CA ALA A 237 5.33 8.31 20.14
C ALA A 237 4.81 7.48 18.94
N PHE A 238 5.71 6.96 18.10
CA PHE A 238 5.32 6.10 16.97
C PHE A 238 4.77 4.75 17.45
N ALA A 239 5.38 4.15 18.48
CA ALA A 239 4.92 2.90 19.09
C ALA A 239 3.52 3.06 19.69
N GLN A 240 3.26 4.19 20.34
CA GLN A 240 1.94 4.53 20.88
C GLN A 240 0.90 4.70 19.75
N ASP A 241 1.21 5.47 18.70
CA ASP A 241 0.31 5.66 17.55
C ASP A 241 -0.03 4.32 16.86
N VAL A 242 0.94 3.40 16.74
CA VAL A 242 0.71 2.05 16.21
C VAL A 242 -0.24 1.25 17.10
N ALA A 243 -0.02 1.26 18.41
CA ALA A 243 -0.87 0.52 19.34
C ALA A 243 -2.31 1.05 19.36
N GLU A 244 -2.49 2.36 19.28
CA GLU A 244 -3.80 2.98 19.21
C GLU A 244 -4.50 2.67 17.89
N LEU A 245 -3.78 2.71 16.76
CA LEU A 245 -4.33 2.27 15.46
C LEU A 245 -4.79 0.80 15.51
N PHE A 246 -4.02 -0.08 16.15
CA PHE A 246 -4.39 -1.49 16.29
C PHE A 246 -5.63 -1.68 17.18
N THR A 247 -5.81 -0.82 18.18
CA THR A 247 -7.05 -0.79 18.97
C THR A 247 -8.27 -0.40 18.13
N GLU A 248 -8.14 0.61 17.26
CA GLU A 248 -9.21 0.97 16.31
C GLU A 248 -9.53 -0.19 15.36
N VAL A 249 -8.52 -0.95 14.90
CA VAL A 249 -8.73 -2.16 14.10
C VAL A 249 -9.39 -3.28 14.92
N ALA A 250 -9.03 -3.43 16.19
CA ALA A 250 -9.66 -4.38 17.11
C ALA A 250 -11.18 -4.14 17.29
N GLU A 251 -11.64 -2.91 17.08
CA GLU A 251 -13.07 -2.54 17.06
C GLU A 251 -13.79 -2.92 15.76
N GLY A 252 -13.10 -3.59 14.80
CA GLY A 252 -13.69 -4.09 13.56
C GLY A 252 -13.60 -3.13 12.38
N LYS A 253 -12.82 -2.08 12.48
CA LYS A 253 -12.68 -1.01 11.46
C LYS A 253 -12.36 -1.53 10.05
N LEU A 254 -11.64 -2.64 9.92
CA LEU A 254 -11.20 -3.22 8.64
C LEU A 254 -11.85 -4.58 8.32
N ALA A 255 -12.97 -4.92 8.98
CA ALA A 255 -13.59 -6.23 8.85
C ALA A 255 -14.54 -6.37 7.64
N ALA A 256 -15.09 -5.26 7.15
CA ALA A 256 -16.02 -5.31 6.02
C ALA A 256 -15.31 -5.70 4.71
N THR A 257 -16.05 -6.35 3.81
CA THR A 257 -15.61 -6.64 2.42
C THR A 257 -16.43 -5.80 1.44
N THR A 258 -15.82 -5.47 0.29
CA THR A 258 -16.44 -4.68 -0.78
C THR A 258 -16.42 -5.42 -2.11
N THR A 259 -17.21 -4.97 -3.06
CA THR A 259 -17.24 -5.49 -4.44
C THR A 259 -16.29 -4.75 -5.39
N ALA A 260 -15.63 -3.69 -4.92
CA ALA A 260 -14.89 -2.75 -5.77
C ALA A 260 -13.83 -3.41 -6.67
N VAL A 261 -13.13 -4.44 -6.18
CA VAL A 261 -12.19 -5.20 -7.01
C VAL A 261 -12.94 -5.87 -8.17
N ALA A 262 -14.01 -6.61 -7.87
CA ALA A 262 -14.79 -7.31 -8.89
C ALA A 262 -15.43 -6.33 -9.90
N ASP A 263 -15.91 -5.19 -9.43
CA ASP A 263 -16.54 -4.15 -10.26
C ASP A 263 -15.53 -3.50 -11.21
N LEU A 264 -14.29 -3.34 -10.78
CA LEU A 264 -13.24 -2.71 -11.60
C LEU A 264 -12.60 -3.67 -12.61
N ILE A 265 -12.38 -4.95 -12.22
CA ILE A 265 -11.59 -5.87 -13.05
C ILE A 265 -12.36 -7.10 -13.56
N GLY A 266 -13.67 -7.19 -13.28
CA GLY A 266 -14.54 -8.24 -13.81
C GLY A 266 -14.30 -9.66 -13.24
N ARG A 267 -13.52 -9.78 -12.16
CA ARG A 267 -13.31 -11.04 -11.45
C ARG A 267 -13.25 -10.81 -9.92
N PRO A 268 -13.55 -11.83 -9.11
CA PRO A 268 -13.42 -11.70 -7.66
C PRO A 268 -11.97 -11.37 -7.25
N PRO A 269 -11.76 -10.70 -6.10
CA PRO A 269 -10.43 -10.54 -5.52
C PRO A 269 -9.83 -11.91 -5.14
N ARG A 270 -8.50 -11.98 -5.15
CA ARG A 270 -7.74 -13.18 -4.81
C ARG A 270 -7.89 -13.52 -3.33
N ALA A 271 -8.03 -14.82 -3.04
CA ALA A 271 -8.06 -15.31 -1.68
C ALA A 271 -6.65 -15.34 -1.04
N PHE A 272 -6.60 -15.35 0.29
CA PHE A 272 -5.32 -15.41 1.02
C PHE A 272 -4.56 -16.70 0.74
N GLU A 273 -5.27 -17.81 0.47
CA GLU A 273 -4.71 -19.10 0.08
C GLU A 273 -4.03 -19.05 -1.29
N GLU A 274 -4.58 -18.31 -2.26
CA GLU A 274 -3.96 -18.11 -3.59
C GLU A 274 -2.68 -17.31 -3.47
N PHE A 275 -2.69 -16.23 -2.65
CA PHE A 275 -1.48 -15.48 -2.32
C PHE A 275 -0.41 -16.38 -1.69
N LEU A 276 -0.76 -17.19 -0.69
CA LEU A 276 0.17 -18.09 -0.03
C LEU A 276 0.71 -19.18 -0.97
N HIS A 277 -0.09 -19.65 -1.92
CA HIS A 277 0.36 -20.61 -2.93
C HIS A 277 1.46 -20.00 -3.83
N ASP A 278 1.19 -18.81 -4.37
CA ASP A 278 2.11 -18.14 -5.29
C ASP A 278 3.40 -17.66 -4.60
N GLU A 279 3.29 -17.24 -3.34
CA GLU A 279 4.39 -16.73 -2.53
C GLU A 279 4.98 -17.78 -1.56
N ALA A 280 4.70 -19.07 -1.78
CA ALA A 280 5.09 -20.14 -0.86
C ALA A 280 6.60 -20.18 -0.58
N VAL A 281 7.45 -19.93 -1.59
CA VAL A 281 8.92 -19.98 -1.43
C VAL A 281 9.43 -18.86 -0.53
N PRO A 282 9.14 -17.57 -0.82
CA PRO A 282 9.58 -16.49 0.06
C PRO A 282 8.91 -16.54 1.44
N VAL A 283 7.64 -16.93 1.55
CA VAL A 283 6.95 -17.10 2.84
C VAL A 283 7.66 -18.17 3.67
N ARG A 284 7.94 -19.33 3.08
CA ARG A 284 8.66 -20.40 3.79
C ARG A 284 10.03 -19.96 4.26
N ALA A 285 10.79 -19.26 3.42
CA ALA A 285 12.13 -18.76 3.78
C ALA A 285 12.07 -17.73 4.93
N ALA A 286 11.09 -16.84 4.91
CA ALA A 286 10.96 -15.80 5.93
C ALA A 286 10.46 -16.32 7.29
N TRP A 287 9.59 -17.33 7.27
CA TRP A 287 8.92 -17.85 8.46
C TRP A 287 9.47 -19.19 8.95
N ALA A 288 10.61 -19.64 8.43
CA ALA A 288 11.24 -20.92 8.82
C ALA A 288 11.91 -20.90 10.20
N ASN A 289 12.29 -19.74 10.73
CA ASN A 289 13.07 -19.56 11.97
C ASN A 289 12.26 -18.96 13.09
#